data_bfc5963d49cf8de24a1d49834b43facd
#
_entry.id   bfc5963d49cf8de24a1d49834b43facd
#
_cell.length_a   1.000
_cell.length_b   1.000
_cell.length_c   1.000
_cell.angle_alpha   90.00
_cell.angle_beta   90.00
_cell.angle_gamma   90.00
#
_symmetry.space_group_name_H-M   'P 1'
#
loop_
_entity.id
_entity.type
_entity.pdbx_description
1 polymer ?
#
loop_
_entity_poly.entity_id
_entity_poly.type
_entity_poly.pdbx_seq_one_letter_code
_entity_poly.pdbx_strand_id
1 'polypeptide(L)'
;MKNLFILLFLTIFICIPVIGCASDVKEHDVDIDFSDLSMTMIQAEYQRILSNSEDYMGKTIKMNGTYYSFQIDEAGNIAHFVIIIPGDDCCQMGFEFKRGENYVYPADYPAQNAMIQVTGTLDKHEQFGAVYIYIDVDEFSVISE
;
A
#
# COMPACT_ATOMS: atom_id res chain seq x y z
N MET A 1 15.78 -25.14 -60.21
CA MET A 1 14.46 -24.90 -59.55
C MET A 1 14.35 -25.41 -58.12
N LYS A 2 15.12 -26.42 -57.70
CA LYS A 2 15.10 -26.92 -56.31
C LYS A 2 15.72 -25.95 -55.25
N ASN A 3 16.74 -25.18 -55.67
CA ASN A 3 17.44 -24.28 -54.73
C ASN A 3 16.72 -22.96 -54.49
N LEU A 4 15.76 -22.60 -55.36
CA LEU A 4 14.98 -21.37 -55.21
C LEU A 4 13.88 -21.54 -54.13
N PHE A 5 13.36 -22.75 -53.96
CA PHE A 5 12.37 -23.08 -52.93
C PHE A 5 12.96 -23.14 -51.52
N ILE A 6 14.21 -23.55 -51.39
CA ILE A 6 14.92 -23.60 -50.10
C ILE A 6 15.25 -22.20 -49.60
N LEU A 7 15.56 -21.26 -50.49
CA LEU A 7 15.84 -19.85 -50.16
C LEU A 7 14.56 -19.12 -49.74
N LEU A 8 13.38 -19.48 -50.28
CA LEU A 8 12.10 -18.90 -49.92
C LEU A 8 11.61 -19.36 -48.56
N PHE A 9 11.99 -20.57 -48.13
CA PHE A 9 11.63 -21.10 -46.79
C PHE A 9 12.52 -20.58 -45.68
N LEU A 10 13.72 -20.09 -45.99
CA LEU A 10 14.66 -19.58 -44.96
C LEU A 10 14.38 -18.13 -44.56
N THR A 11 13.58 -17.39 -45.32
CA THR A 11 13.27 -15.98 -45.04
C THR A 11 12.01 -15.76 -44.21
N ILE A 12 11.21 -16.80 -43.93
CA ILE A 12 9.96 -16.69 -43.18
C ILE A 12 10.15 -16.91 -41.67
N PHE A 13 11.36 -17.27 -41.20
CA PHE A 13 11.58 -17.66 -39.81
C PHE A 13 12.13 -16.56 -38.90
N ILE A 14 12.18 -15.28 -39.36
CA ILE A 14 12.74 -14.17 -38.56
C ILE A 14 11.73 -13.03 -38.38
N CYS A 15 10.52 -13.36 -37.88
CA CYS A 15 9.63 -12.37 -37.32
C CYS A 15 8.74 -13.03 -36.27
N ILE A 16 9.35 -13.50 -35.17
CA ILE A 16 8.61 -13.70 -33.93
C ILE A 16 8.64 -12.33 -33.23
N PRO A 17 7.52 -11.60 -33.17
CA PRO A 17 7.43 -10.47 -32.27
C PRO A 17 7.54 -11.04 -30.85
N VAL A 18 8.62 -10.75 -30.16
CA VAL A 18 8.70 -10.87 -28.72
C VAL A 18 7.70 -9.84 -28.19
N ILE A 19 6.45 -10.29 -27.98
CA ILE A 19 5.50 -9.57 -27.17
C ILE A 19 6.05 -9.69 -25.75
N GLY A 20 6.93 -8.75 -25.39
CA GLY A 20 7.27 -8.50 -24.02
C GLY A 20 5.96 -8.12 -23.33
N CYS A 21 5.45 -8.95 -22.43
CA CYS A 21 4.54 -8.50 -21.40
C CYS A 21 5.31 -7.48 -20.55
N ALA A 22 5.25 -6.21 -20.96
CA ALA A 22 5.40 -5.13 -20.02
C ALA A 22 4.15 -5.23 -19.13
N SER A 23 4.28 -5.79 -17.95
CA SER A 23 3.37 -5.49 -16.86
C SER A 23 3.49 -3.98 -16.66
N ASP A 24 2.47 -3.23 -17.08
CA ASP A 24 2.26 -1.88 -16.63
C ASP A 24 2.10 -1.95 -15.10
N VAL A 25 3.20 -1.90 -14.38
CA VAL A 25 3.21 -1.44 -13.01
C VAL A 25 2.78 0.02 -13.12
N LYS A 26 1.52 0.32 -12.86
CA LYS A 26 1.08 1.67 -12.59
C LYS A 26 1.92 2.13 -11.39
N GLU A 27 2.98 2.88 -11.66
CA GLU A 27 3.65 3.66 -10.64
C GLU A 27 2.58 4.64 -10.15
N HIS A 28 1.96 4.32 -9.01
CA HIS A 28 1.06 5.23 -8.33
C HIS A 28 1.88 6.46 -8.00
N ASP A 29 1.47 7.62 -8.55
CA ASP A 29 2.04 8.91 -8.17
C ASP A 29 1.69 9.12 -6.69
N VAL A 30 2.69 8.89 -5.80
CA VAL A 30 2.53 8.96 -4.35
C VAL A 30 2.71 10.39 -3.92
N ASP A 31 1.66 11.02 -3.41
CA ASP A 31 1.71 12.41 -2.91
C ASP A 31 2.58 12.55 -1.66
N ILE A 32 2.56 11.52 -0.79
CA ILE A 32 3.26 11.53 0.50
C ILE A 32 3.93 10.16 0.72
N ASP A 33 5.26 10.10 0.61
CA ASP A 33 6.03 8.88 0.88
C ASP A 33 6.72 8.97 2.25
N PHE A 34 6.14 8.31 3.25
CA PHE A 34 6.73 8.22 4.60
C PHE A 34 7.97 7.33 4.65
N SER A 35 8.14 6.41 3.67
CA SER A 35 9.29 5.50 3.67
C SER A 35 10.62 6.19 3.39
N ASP A 36 10.58 7.39 2.75
CA ASP A 36 11.74 8.17 2.39
C ASP A 36 12.03 9.33 3.36
N LEU A 37 11.17 9.52 4.38
CA LEU A 37 11.31 10.63 5.31
C LEU A 37 12.12 10.27 6.57
N SER A 38 12.83 11.24 7.11
CA SER A 38 13.40 11.11 8.46
C SER A 38 12.30 11.11 9.52
N MET A 39 12.56 10.52 10.70
CA MET A 39 11.57 10.44 11.79
C MET A 39 10.97 11.81 12.17
N THR A 40 11.78 12.86 12.21
CA THR A 40 11.31 14.23 12.49
C THR A 40 10.36 14.73 11.41
N MET A 41 10.62 14.41 10.14
CA MET A 41 9.75 14.80 9.03
C MET A 41 8.45 13.99 9.05
N ILE A 42 8.54 12.70 9.35
CA ILE A 42 7.37 11.84 9.54
C ILE A 42 6.45 12.43 10.61
N GLN A 43 7.00 12.77 11.76
CA GLN A 43 6.24 13.37 12.86
C GLN A 43 5.58 14.70 12.46
N ALA A 44 6.30 15.56 11.77
CA ALA A 44 5.77 16.84 11.31
C ALA A 44 4.63 16.65 10.30
N GLU A 45 4.80 15.76 9.34
CA GLU A 45 3.79 15.49 8.31
C GLU A 45 2.56 14.79 8.89
N TYR A 46 2.76 13.80 9.77
CA TYR A 46 1.68 13.16 10.51
C TYR A 46 0.82 14.18 11.27
N GLN A 47 1.44 15.11 11.99
CA GLN A 47 0.72 16.18 12.71
C GLN A 47 -0.02 17.13 11.76
N ARG A 48 0.53 17.43 10.58
CA ARG A 48 -0.17 18.22 9.56
C ARG A 48 -1.43 17.53 9.06
N ILE A 49 -1.33 16.23 8.74
CA ILE A 49 -2.47 15.42 8.30
C ILE A 49 -3.58 15.44 9.36
N LEU A 50 -3.24 15.23 10.63
CA LEU A 50 -4.21 15.26 11.72
C LEU A 50 -4.85 16.63 11.92
N SER A 51 -4.06 17.72 11.79
CA SER A 51 -4.53 19.09 12.05
C SER A 51 -5.32 19.70 10.89
N ASN A 52 -5.05 19.26 9.66
CA ASN A 52 -5.66 19.80 8.44
C ASN A 52 -6.19 18.68 7.55
N SER A 53 -6.88 17.71 8.13
CA SER A 53 -7.26 16.49 7.45
C SER A 53 -7.99 16.70 6.13
N GLU A 54 -8.82 17.75 6.02
CA GLU A 54 -9.57 18.05 4.78
C GLU A 54 -8.65 18.28 3.57
N ASP A 55 -7.48 18.88 3.78
CA ASP A 55 -6.51 19.17 2.71
C ASP A 55 -5.77 17.91 2.22
N TYR A 56 -5.89 16.83 2.99
CA TYR A 56 -5.21 15.57 2.73
C TYR A 56 -6.12 14.45 2.21
N MET A 57 -7.43 14.60 2.31
CA MET A 57 -8.37 13.59 1.79
C MET A 57 -8.22 13.45 0.28
N GLY A 58 -8.16 12.21 -0.17
CA GLY A 58 -7.95 11.87 -1.58
C GLY A 58 -6.49 11.86 -2.03
N LYS A 59 -5.52 12.22 -1.17
CA LYS A 59 -4.09 12.10 -1.47
C LYS A 59 -3.61 10.68 -1.29
N THR A 60 -2.69 10.25 -2.16
CA THR A 60 -2.04 8.96 -2.08
C THR A 60 -0.88 9.00 -1.10
N ILE A 61 -0.89 8.09 -0.12
CA ILE A 61 0.15 7.94 0.88
C ILE A 61 0.81 6.57 0.76
N LYS A 62 2.13 6.52 0.98
CA LYS A 62 2.90 5.30 1.12
C LYS A 62 3.61 5.28 2.47
N MET A 63 3.52 4.16 3.17
CA MET A 63 3.97 4.05 4.55
C MET A 63 4.49 2.66 4.87
N ASN A 64 5.66 2.59 5.51
CA ASN A 64 6.18 1.39 6.13
C ASN A 64 5.94 1.44 7.63
N GLY A 65 5.53 0.34 8.23
CA GLY A 65 5.31 0.29 9.67
C GLY A 65 4.99 -1.11 10.18
N THR A 66 4.79 -1.20 11.47
CA THR A 66 4.42 -2.43 12.15
C THR A 66 2.91 -2.62 12.07
N TYR A 67 2.49 -3.82 11.70
CA TYR A 67 1.09 -4.20 11.67
C TYR A 67 0.53 -4.46 13.06
N TYR A 68 -0.61 -3.85 13.35
CA TYR A 68 -1.44 -4.16 14.52
C TYR A 68 -2.89 -4.32 14.12
N SER A 69 -3.61 -5.19 14.82
CA SER A 69 -5.07 -5.27 14.73
C SER A 69 -5.69 -5.37 16.12
N PHE A 70 -6.83 -4.70 16.28
CA PHE A 70 -7.57 -4.64 17.53
C PHE A 70 -9.05 -4.86 17.28
N GLN A 71 -9.70 -5.58 18.20
CA GLN A 71 -11.15 -5.63 18.22
C GLN A 71 -11.68 -4.29 18.75
N ILE A 72 -12.55 -3.64 17.96
CA ILE A 72 -13.04 -2.28 18.24
C ILE A 72 -14.43 -2.24 18.88
N ASP A 73 -15.15 -3.36 18.86
CA ASP A 73 -16.50 -3.44 19.45
C ASP A 73 -16.85 -4.85 19.95
N GLU A 74 -17.97 -4.96 20.63
CA GLU A 74 -18.50 -6.23 21.15
C GLU A 74 -19.02 -7.17 20.05
N ALA A 75 -19.28 -6.65 18.84
CA ALA A 75 -19.67 -7.45 17.68
C ALA A 75 -18.50 -8.21 17.05
N GLY A 76 -17.28 -7.91 17.47
CA GLY A 76 -16.06 -8.57 17.00
C GLY A 76 -15.44 -7.92 15.78
N ASN A 77 -15.82 -6.69 15.44
CA ASN A 77 -15.18 -5.95 14.36
C ASN A 77 -13.73 -5.67 14.68
N ILE A 78 -12.85 -5.85 13.68
CA ILE A 78 -11.41 -5.68 13.80
C ILE A 78 -10.99 -4.46 13.00
N ALA A 79 -10.24 -3.54 13.61
CA ALA A 79 -9.54 -2.49 12.93
C ALA A 79 -8.06 -2.86 12.74
N HIS A 80 -7.49 -2.48 11.61
CA HIS A 80 -6.13 -2.78 11.18
C HIS A 80 -5.32 -1.50 11.09
N PHE A 81 -4.09 -1.54 11.59
CA PHE A 81 -3.24 -0.35 11.67
C PHE A 81 -1.85 -0.63 11.13
N VAL A 82 -1.28 0.38 10.45
CA VAL A 82 0.14 0.47 10.15
C VAL A 82 0.73 1.53 11.09
N ILE A 83 1.68 1.14 11.94
CA ILE A 83 2.20 1.99 13.02
C ILE A 83 3.71 2.14 12.88
N ILE A 84 4.19 3.38 12.85
CA ILE A 84 5.60 3.72 12.96
C ILE A 84 5.95 3.87 14.44
N ILE A 85 6.89 3.08 14.91
CA ILE A 85 7.37 3.09 16.28
C ILE A 85 8.76 3.73 16.29
N PRO A 86 8.92 4.96 16.81
CA PRO A 86 10.23 5.56 17.02
C PRO A 86 11.07 4.74 18.01
N GLY A 87 12.39 4.81 17.89
CA GLY A 87 13.29 4.02 18.75
C GLY A 87 13.24 4.33 20.25
N ASP A 88 12.53 5.38 20.66
CA ASP A 88 12.28 5.75 22.06
C ASP A 88 10.92 5.31 22.60
N ASP A 89 10.12 4.63 21.77
CA ASP A 89 8.77 4.08 22.04
C ASP A 89 7.74 5.10 22.57
N CYS A 90 8.08 6.38 22.67
CA CYS A 90 7.21 7.34 23.35
C CYS A 90 6.13 7.98 22.47
N CYS A 91 6.24 7.90 21.13
CA CYS A 91 5.36 8.64 20.22
C CYS A 91 5.01 7.79 18.99
N GLN A 92 4.17 6.79 19.19
CA GLN A 92 3.69 5.96 18.08
C GLN A 92 2.80 6.79 17.15
N MET A 93 3.01 6.64 15.84
CA MET A 93 2.27 7.31 14.78
C MET A 93 1.77 6.28 13.80
N GLY A 94 0.52 6.39 13.37
CA GLY A 94 0.00 5.44 12.41
C GLY A 94 -1.42 5.75 11.99
N PHE A 95 -1.84 5.04 10.98
CA PHE A 95 -3.19 5.13 10.45
C PHE A 95 -3.87 3.78 10.48
N GLU A 96 -5.19 3.80 10.68
CA GLU A 96 -6.02 2.68 10.30
C GLU A 96 -5.88 2.46 8.79
N PHE A 97 -5.98 1.21 8.34
CA PHE A 97 -6.07 0.92 6.92
C PHE A 97 -7.17 -0.11 6.63
N LYS A 98 -7.74 -0.01 5.44
CA LYS A 98 -8.78 -0.90 4.95
C LYS A 98 -8.36 -1.52 3.63
N ARG A 99 -8.50 -2.84 3.54
CA ARG A 99 -8.19 -3.62 2.33
C ARG A 99 -9.50 -4.14 1.77
N GLY A 100 -10.25 -3.48 1.01
CA GLY A 100 -11.45 -3.93 0.33
C GLY A 100 -12.18 -5.19 0.85
N GLU A 101 -13.36 -5.46 0.40
CA GLU A 101 -14.21 -6.54 0.92
C GLU A 101 -13.71 -7.97 0.57
N ASN A 102 -12.73 -8.09 -0.31
CA ASN A 102 -12.20 -9.39 -0.74
C ASN A 102 -11.18 -10.01 0.23
N TYR A 103 -10.77 -9.27 1.27
CA TYR A 103 -9.78 -9.70 2.24
C TYR A 103 -10.42 -10.04 3.58
N VAL A 104 -10.20 -11.26 4.06
CA VAL A 104 -10.84 -11.80 5.26
C VAL A 104 -9.82 -11.98 6.37
N TYR A 105 -10.07 -11.35 7.51
CA TYR A 105 -9.27 -11.56 8.72
C TYR A 105 -9.59 -12.92 9.37
N PRO A 106 -8.62 -13.68 9.89
CA PRO A 106 -7.18 -13.41 9.86
C PRO A 106 -6.43 -13.96 8.62
N ALA A 107 -7.13 -14.66 7.72
CA ALA A 107 -6.51 -15.47 6.67
C ALA A 107 -5.65 -14.65 5.67
N ASP A 108 -6.09 -13.43 5.36
CA ASP A 108 -5.45 -12.57 4.35
C ASP A 108 -4.62 -11.44 4.98
N TYR A 109 -4.40 -11.50 6.29
CA TYR A 109 -3.64 -10.51 7.04
C TYR A 109 -2.37 -11.11 7.65
N PRO A 110 -1.30 -10.34 7.82
CA PRO A 110 -0.06 -10.83 8.41
C PRO A 110 -0.20 -11.11 9.92
N ALA A 111 0.79 -11.75 10.48
CA ALA A 111 0.90 -11.89 11.93
C ALA A 111 1.05 -10.51 12.60
N GLN A 112 0.59 -10.40 13.85
CA GLN A 112 0.83 -9.22 14.67
C GLN A 112 2.33 -8.91 14.74
N ASN A 113 2.67 -7.62 14.68
CA ASN A 113 4.03 -7.09 14.68
C ASN A 113 4.84 -7.34 13.39
N ALA A 114 4.26 -7.92 12.35
CA ALA A 114 4.95 -8.00 11.06
C ALA A 114 5.20 -6.58 10.49
N MET A 115 6.34 -6.41 9.82
CA MET A 115 6.63 -5.18 9.10
C MET A 115 5.90 -5.18 7.76
N ILE A 116 5.11 -4.16 7.51
CA ILE A 116 4.29 -4.02 6.30
C ILE A 116 4.58 -2.71 5.57
N GLN A 117 4.31 -2.71 4.27
CA GLN A 117 4.18 -1.51 3.47
C GLN A 117 2.74 -1.39 2.99
N VAL A 118 2.19 -0.21 3.13
CA VAL A 118 0.84 0.15 2.69
C VAL A 118 0.94 1.35 1.78
N THR A 119 0.32 1.26 0.59
CA THR A 119 0.10 2.40 -0.31
C THR A 119 -1.40 2.50 -0.59
N GLY A 120 -1.95 3.69 -0.51
CA GLY A 120 -3.37 3.89 -0.74
C GLY A 120 -3.80 5.34 -0.54
N THR A 121 -5.09 5.57 -0.63
CA THR A 121 -5.68 6.91 -0.57
C THR A 121 -6.14 7.23 0.85
N LEU A 122 -5.78 8.42 1.35
CA LEU A 122 -6.30 8.91 2.63
C LEU A 122 -7.78 9.25 2.51
N ASP A 123 -8.57 8.67 3.41
CA ASP A 123 -9.98 8.93 3.56
C ASP A 123 -10.36 8.98 5.04
N LYS A 124 -11.61 9.29 5.35
CA LYS A 124 -12.11 9.40 6.72
C LYS A 124 -13.46 8.75 6.89
N HIS A 125 -13.74 8.30 8.10
CA HIS A 125 -15.07 7.87 8.49
C HIS A 125 -15.43 8.43 9.87
N GLU A 126 -16.72 8.53 10.14
CA GLU A 126 -17.22 8.92 11.45
C GLU A 126 -17.66 7.68 12.22
N GLN A 127 -17.15 7.51 13.43
CA GLN A 127 -17.52 6.43 14.32
C GLN A 127 -17.55 6.93 15.77
N PHE A 128 -18.59 6.59 16.51
CA PHE A 128 -18.78 7.02 17.91
C PHE A 128 -18.73 8.55 18.12
N GLY A 129 -19.11 9.35 17.09
CA GLY A 129 -19.07 10.81 17.16
C GLY A 129 -17.67 11.43 16.99
N ALA A 130 -16.68 10.63 16.58
CA ALA A 130 -15.33 11.08 16.24
C ALA A 130 -15.00 10.75 14.78
N VAL A 131 -14.16 11.60 14.17
CA VAL A 131 -13.65 11.39 12.82
C VAL A 131 -12.34 10.62 12.89
N TYR A 132 -12.26 9.53 12.16
CA TYR A 132 -11.07 8.68 12.04
C TYR A 132 -10.55 8.76 10.62
N ILE A 133 -9.25 8.97 10.47
CA ILE A 133 -8.54 8.98 9.19
C ILE A 133 -8.00 7.58 8.95
N TYR A 134 -8.20 7.06 7.75
CA TYR A 134 -7.69 5.75 7.35
C TYR A 134 -7.09 5.78 5.94
N ILE A 135 -6.33 4.76 5.60
CA ILE A 135 -5.80 4.51 4.26
C ILE A 135 -6.70 3.48 3.59
N ASP A 136 -7.35 3.86 2.48
CA ASP A 136 -7.99 2.90 1.58
C ASP A 136 -6.91 2.31 0.67
N VAL A 137 -6.63 1.02 0.87
CA VAL A 137 -5.40 0.39 0.38
C VAL A 137 -5.52 -0.04 -1.07
N ASP A 138 -4.60 0.47 -1.90
CA ASP A 138 -4.38 0.05 -3.28
C ASP A 138 -3.32 -1.05 -3.38
N GLU A 139 -2.20 -0.89 -2.63
CA GLU A 139 -1.09 -1.85 -2.61
C GLU A 139 -0.71 -2.22 -1.17
N PHE A 140 -0.46 -3.50 -0.95
CA PHE A 140 -0.08 -4.05 0.35
C PHE A 140 1.01 -5.09 0.20
N SER A 141 2.06 -4.99 1.01
CA SER A 141 3.09 -6.02 1.08
C SER A 141 3.60 -6.23 2.49
N VAL A 142 3.99 -7.47 2.80
CA VAL A 142 4.73 -7.82 4.03
C VAL A 142 6.22 -7.69 3.72
N ILE A 143 6.93 -6.84 4.47
CA ILE A 143 8.36 -6.57 4.27
C ILE A 143 9.19 -7.61 5.05
N SER A 144 8.78 -7.90 6.30
CA SER A 144 9.38 -8.94 7.13
C SER A 144 8.40 -9.42 8.21
N GLU A 145 8.53 -10.65 8.61
CA GLU A 145 7.80 -11.29 9.70
C GLU A 145 8.66 -11.39 10.97
#